data_b75d210958593274dea8318b6fa1a9fa
#
_entry.id   b75d210958593274dea8318b6fa1a9fa
#
_cell.length_a   1.000
_cell.length_b   1.000
_cell.length_c   1.000
_cell.angle_alpha   90.00
_cell.angle_beta   90.00
_cell.angle_gamma   90.00
#
_symmetry.space_group_name_H-M   'P 1'
#
loop_
_entity.id
_entity.type
_entity.pdbx_description
1 polymer ?
#
loop_
_entity_poly.entity_id
_entity_poly.type
_entity_poly.pdbx_seq_one_letter_code
_entity_poly.pdbx_strand_id
1 'polypeptide(L)'
;MAFVVPAEIGHAPYAGPLLEYMSGHFAFVQIAAVRRKLFPELSEDCWLLYADGFGGKTQHFLLSAIERFSFKDKPPDAGTRVPVAEWRMWHRRLRPFLLSADARGLYQEVARDSVRLGDVARVGIGYVTGANDFFHLRPSEAEQQGISGDLLHPAVRNGKALRGRAITWATVASWRRHDQPNFLLRLTDGRELPAAVRRYLDSQGGRDARTSYKCRNRTPWYVVPDVTEPDAFLSYMSGGTPCLVANQASCVATNSVHVVKLAEGQSITRLQRAWDTPFTQLSCEVEGHPLGGGLLKLEPGEAVRVVIGGKTDQRSAEDRLVQHAVSTMRQWRHYAEGSR
;
A
#
# COMPACT_ATOMS: atom_id res chain seq x y z
N MET A 1 7.67 16.75 -28.66
CA MET A 1 6.81 17.23 -27.57
C MET A 1 7.44 16.95 -26.23
N ALA A 2 7.11 17.75 -25.22
CA ALA A 2 7.59 17.55 -23.85
C ALA A 2 6.44 17.83 -22.87
N PHE A 3 6.29 16.98 -21.85
CA PHE A 3 5.28 17.12 -20.82
C PHE A 3 5.89 16.95 -19.43
N VAL A 4 5.36 17.70 -18.48
CA VAL A 4 5.50 17.39 -17.06
C VAL A 4 4.37 16.41 -16.73
N VAL A 5 4.73 15.26 -16.17
CA VAL A 5 3.79 14.18 -15.83
C VAL A 5 3.98 13.76 -14.39
N PRO A 6 2.96 13.25 -13.70
CA PRO A 6 3.15 12.66 -12.38
C PRO A 6 4.17 11.52 -12.44
N ALA A 7 5.01 11.38 -11.41
CA ALA A 7 6.00 10.29 -11.32
C ALA A 7 5.34 8.90 -11.31
N GLU A 8 4.03 8.84 -11.05
CA GLU A 8 3.18 7.67 -11.20
C GLU A 8 3.21 7.04 -12.61
N ILE A 9 3.61 7.81 -13.65
CA ILE A 9 3.82 7.25 -15.01
C ILE A 9 4.79 6.07 -15.00
N GLY A 10 5.69 6.02 -14.03
CA GLY A 10 6.64 4.92 -13.86
C GLY A 10 6.01 3.65 -13.28
N HIS A 11 4.77 3.69 -12.78
CA HIS A 11 4.17 2.58 -12.04
C HIS A 11 2.69 2.35 -12.28
N ALA A 12 1.90 3.42 -12.42
CA ALA A 12 0.44 3.33 -12.45
C ALA A 12 -0.11 2.54 -13.65
N PRO A 13 -1.17 1.73 -13.48
CA PRO A 13 -1.74 0.93 -14.57
C PRO A 13 -2.18 1.75 -15.77
N TYR A 14 -2.66 2.98 -15.58
CA TYR A 14 -3.10 3.86 -16.67
C TYR A 14 -1.94 4.31 -17.58
N ALA A 15 -0.70 4.31 -17.09
CA ALA A 15 0.47 4.69 -17.88
C ALA A 15 0.80 3.63 -18.95
N GLY A 16 0.44 2.36 -18.73
CA GLY A 16 0.70 1.30 -19.68
C GLY A 16 0.14 1.56 -21.07
N PRO A 17 -1.18 1.79 -21.25
CA PRO A 17 -1.77 2.13 -22.55
C PRO A 17 -1.18 3.38 -23.19
N LEU A 18 -0.86 4.41 -22.40
CA LEU A 18 -0.23 5.64 -22.90
C LEU A 18 1.15 5.35 -23.51
N LEU A 19 2.02 4.65 -22.77
CA LEU A 19 3.37 4.33 -23.23
C LEU A 19 3.37 3.33 -24.40
N GLU A 20 2.41 2.40 -24.46
CA GLU A 20 2.21 1.53 -25.62
C GLU A 20 1.83 2.37 -26.86
N TYR A 21 0.91 3.30 -26.73
CA TYR A 21 0.55 4.22 -27.81
C TYR A 21 1.76 5.01 -28.29
N MET A 22 2.52 5.58 -27.34
CA MET A 22 3.70 6.37 -27.68
C MET A 22 4.77 5.56 -28.40
N SER A 23 5.05 4.33 -27.96
CA SER A 23 6.00 3.46 -28.62
C SER A 23 5.60 3.09 -30.06
N GLY A 24 4.30 3.06 -30.33
CA GLY A 24 3.74 2.76 -31.65
C GLY A 24 3.66 3.95 -32.61
N HIS A 25 3.81 5.20 -32.10
CA HIS A 25 3.55 6.40 -32.90
C HIS A 25 4.70 7.42 -32.89
N PHE A 26 5.78 7.19 -32.13
CA PHE A 26 6.95 8.06 -32.08
C PHE A 26 8.24 7.26 -32.28
N ALA A 27 9.16 7.84 -33.05
CA ALA A 27 10.48 7.22 -33.28
C ALA A 27 11.36 7.27 -32.03
N PHE A 28 11.09 8.22 -31.13
CA PHE A 28 11.84 8.42 -29.88
C PHE A 28 10.86 8.73 -28.74
N VAL A 29 11.02 8.02 -27.62
CA VAL A 29 10.27 8.24 -26.37
C VAL A 29 11.25 8.17 -25.20
N GLN A 30 11.31 9.24 -24.42
CA GLN A 30 12.18 9.33 -23.25
C GLN A 30 11.41 9.78 -22.04
N ILE A 31 11.70 9.16 -20.91
CA ILE A 31 11.19 9.53 -19.60
C ILE A 31 12.38 9.95 -18.73
N ALA A 32 12.37 11.20 -18.25
CA ALA A 32 13.35 11.67 -17.28
C ALA A 32 12.75 11.60 -15.88
N ALA A 33 13.17 10.60 -15.12
CA ALA A 33 12.89 10.44 -13.71
C ALA A 33 13.72 11.46 -12.92
N VAL A 34 13.07 12.38 -12.22
CA VAL A 34 13.71 13.46 -11.47
C VAL A 34 13.59 13.16 -9.99
N ARG A 35 14.73 13.06 -9.30
CA ARG A 35 14.76 12.66 -7.90
C ARG A 35 14.38 13.80 -6.96
N ARG A 36 14.85 15.03 -7.23
CA ARG A 36 14.43 16.21 -6.47
C ARG A 36 13.18 16.81 -7.06
N LYS A 37 12.23 17.16 -6.18
CA LYS A 37 10.96 17.76 -6.60
C LYS A 37 11.14 18.89 -7.56
N LEU A 38 10.41 18.84 -8.69
CA LEU A 38 10.31 19.95 -9.65
C LEU A 38 9.52 21.12 -9.05
N PHE A 39 8.52 20.80 -8.24
CA PHE A 39 7.63 21.75 -7.57
C PHE A 39 7.62 21.44 -6.07
N PRO A 40 8.48 22.12 -5.26
CA PRO A 40 8.64 21.82 -3.84
C PRO A 40 7.36 21.96 -3.01
N GLU A 41 6.46 22.83 -3.43
CA GLU A 41 5.18 23.13 -2.78
C GLU A 41 4.11 22.06 -3.02
N LEU A 42 4.27 21.21 -4.04
CA LEU A 42 3.32 20.14 -4.33
C LEU A 42 3.65 18.86 -3.54
N SER A 43 2.62 18.09 -3.19
CA SER A 43 2.79 16.78 -2.59
C SER A 43 3.29 15.75 -3.59
N GLU A 44 2.86 15.87 -4.85
CA GLU A 44 3.18 14.95 -5.94
C GLU A 44 4.60 15.15 -6.45
N ASP A 45 5.25 14.03 -6.78
CA ASP A 45 6.50 13.99 -7.51
C ASP A 45 6.20 14.03 -9.02
N CYS A 46 7.02 14.76 -9.77
CA CYS A 46 6.85 14.93 -11.22
C CYS A 46 8.07 14.43 -11.98
N TRP A 47 7.81 13.80 -13.12
CA TRP A 47 8.80 13.42 -14.12
C TRP A 47 8.57 14.15 -15.43
N LEU A 48 9.49 14.01 -16.37
CA LEU A 48 9.37 14.62 -17.70
C LEU A 48 9.23 13.52 -18.74
N LEU A 49 8.32 13.74 -19.69
CA LEU A 49 8.07 12.84 -20.81
C LEU A 49 8.38 13.60 -22.10
N TYR A 50 9.30 13.06 -22.88
CA TYR A 50 9.67 13.59 -24.19
C TYR A 50 9.31 12.58 -25.28
N ALA A 51 8.87 13.09 -26.42
CA ALA A 51 8.70 12.26 -27.61
C ALA A 51 8.97 13.06 -28.88
N ASP A 52 9.58 12.39 -29.86
CA ASP A 52 9.94 12.97 -31.14
C ASP A 52 9.70 11.99 -32.29
N GLY A 53 9.65 12.49 -33.54
CA GLY A 53 9.43 11.67 -34.72
C GLY A 53 8.04 11.04 -34.77
N PHE A 54 7.00 11.85 -34.67
CA PHE A 54 5.61 11.39 -34.83
C PHE A 54 5.40 10.69 -36.16
N GLY A 55 4.67 9.58 -36.18
CA GLY A 55 4.52 8.68 -37.31
C GLY A 55 5.55 7.53 -37.35
N GLY A 56 6.61 7.65 -36.56
CA GLY A 56 7.60 6.58 -36.35
C GLY A 56 7.17 5.58 -35.27
N LYS A 57 8.08 4.62 -34.98
CA LYS A 57 7.90 3.62 -33.93
C LYS A 57 9.22 3.41 -33.20
N THR A 58 9.16 3.08 -31.91
CA THR A 58 10.34 2.69 -31.15
C THR A 58 10.16 1.36 -30.43
N GLN A 59 11.24 0.59 -30.32
CA GLN A 59 11.27 -0.65 -29.54
C GLN A 59 11.92 -0.44 -28.16
N HIS A 60 12.28 0.81 -27.82
CA HIS A 60 12.95 1.13 -26.56
C HIS A 60 12.43 2.47 -26.04
N PHE A 61 12.24 2.54 -24.73
CA PHE A 61 12.19 3.82 -24.02
C PHE A 61 13.61 4.19 -23.58
N LEU A 62 13.91 5.48 -23.52
CA LEU A 62 15.09 5.97 -22.81
C LEU A 62 14.66 6.45 -21.43
N LEU A 63 15.13 5.80 -20.36
CA LEU A 63 14.87 6.21 -18.97
C LEU A 63 16.09 6.93 -18.42
N SER A 64 16.00 8.25 -18.27
CA SER A 64 17.06 9.09 -17.70
C SER A 64 16.78 9.34 -16.22
N ALA A 65 17.62 8.81 -15.34
CA ALA A 65 17.56 9.04 -13.91
C ALA A 65 18.44 10.27 -13.58
N ILE A 66 17.83 11.39 -13.20
CA ILE A 66 18.53 12.64 -12.92
C ILE A 66 18.28 13.10 -11.47
N GLU A 67 19.31 13.58 -10.82
CA GLU A 67 19.22 14.07 -9.43
C GLU A 67 18.38 15.33 -9.33
N ARG A 68 18.67 16.32 -10.18
CA ARG A 68 17.99 17.62 -10.24
C ARG A 68 17.73 18.00 -11.68
N PHE A 69 16.54 18.50 -11.94
CA PHE A 69 16.23 19.13 -13.21
C PHE A 69 16.97 20.48 -13.34
N SER A 70 17.56 20.69 -14.50
CA SER A 70 18.03 22.01 -14.93
C SER A 70 17.43 22.32 -16.29
N PHE A 71 16.97 23.54 -16.47
CA PHE A 71 16.42 23.97 -17.75
C PHE A 71 17.51 23.91 -18.83
N LYS A 72 17.25 23.13 -19.87
CA LYS A 72 18.11 22.99 -21.07
C LYS A 72 17.22 22.89 -22.28
N ASP A 73 17.72 23.31 -23.42
CA ASP A 73 16.98 23.27 -24.69
C ASP A 73 16.74 21.84 -25.21
N LYS A 74 17.42 20.84 -24.62
CA LYS A 74 17.35 19.43 -25.03
C LYS A 74 17.11 18.53 -23.83
N PRO A 75 16.42 17.39 -24.04
CA PRO A 75 16.32 16.35 -23.01
C PRO A 75 17.69 15.82 -22.61
N PRO A 76 17.81 15.14 -21.44
CA PRO A 76 19.06 14.50 -21.02
C PRO A 76 19.59 13.52 -22.08
N ASP A 77 20.88 13.61 -22.43
CA ASP A 77 21.48 12.71 -23.43
C ASP A 77 21.73 11.30 -22.88
N ALA A 78 21.90 11.17 -21.56
CA ALA A 78 22.19 9.88 -20.89
C ALA A 78 20.93 9.24 -20.33
N GLY A 79 20.86 7.92 -20.43
CA GLY A 79 19.78 7.14 -19.85
C GLY A 79 19.95 5.63 -20.10
N THR A 80 19.15 4.85 -19.40
CA THR A 80 19.04 3.40 -19.60
C THR A 80 18.08 3.14 -20.76
N ARG A 81 18.52 2.38 -21.75
CA ARG A 81 17.61 1.86 -22.78
C ARG A 81 16.77 0.74 -22.19
N VAL A 82 15.46 0.92 -22.19
CA VAL A 82 14.47 -0.01 -21.67
C VAL A 82 13.75 -0.64 -22.87
N PRO A 83 14.03 -1.92 -23.21
CA PRO A 83 13.31 -2.59 -24.27
C PRO A 83 11.80 -2.66 -23.92
N VAL A 84 10.94 -2.32 -24.89
CA VAL A 84 9.47 -2.38 -24.70
C VAL A 84 9.04 -3.80 -24.30
N ALA A 85 9.68 -4.84 -24.85
CA ALA A 85 9.43 -6.22 -24.47
C ALA A 85 9.74 -6.49 -22.98
N GLU A 86 10.90 -6.04 -22.49
CA GLU A 86 11.29 -6.20 -21.08
C GLU A 86 10.37 -5.39 -20.17
N TRP A 87 10.03 -4.15 -20.54
CA TRP A 87 9.07 -3.32 -19.80
C TRP A 87 7.70 -4.01 -19.65
N ARG A 88 7.20 -4.70 -20.67
CA ARG A 88 5.97 -5.50 -20.59
C ARG A 88 6.09 -6.66 -19.60
N MET A 89 7.25 -7.31 -19.51
CA MET A 89 7.52 -8.35 -18.51
C MET A 89 7.50 -7.81 -17.08
N TRP A 90 7.86 -6.55 -16.88
CA TRP A 90 7.75 -5.84 -15.61
C TRP A 90 6.35 -5.20 -15.39
N HIS A 91 5.31 -5.83 -15.90
CA HIS A 91 3.91 -5.35 -15.76
C HIS A 91 3.69 -3.93 -16.27
N ARG A 92 4.43 -3.52 -17.30
CA ARG A 92 4.42 -2.16 -17.88
C ARG A 92 4.83 -1.07 -16.90
N ARG A 93 5.79 -1.38 -16.01
CA ARG A 93 6.33 -0.45 -15.02
C ARG A 93 7.75 -0.05 -15.41
N LEU A 94 8.05 1.24 -15.35
CA LEU A 94 9.40 1.77 -15.59
C LEU A 94 10.24 1.83 -14.32
N ARG A 95 9.59 1.92 -13.16
CA ARG A 95 10.27 2.08 -11.88
C ARG A 95 11.31 0.99 -11.55
N PRO A 96 11.13 -0.29 -11.87
CA PRO A 96 12.17 -1.30 -11.69
C PRO A 96 13.47 -0.99 -12.44
N PHE A 97 13.43 -0.24 -13.53
CA PHE A 97 14.61 0.14 -14.31
C PHE A 97 15.43 1.28 -13.68
N LEU A 98 15.01 1.83 -12.56
CA LEU A 98 15.81 2.68 -11.69
C LEU A 98 16.84 1.88 -10.86
N LEU A 99 16.66 0.55 -10.78
CA LEU A 99 17.65 -0.37 -10.24
C LEU A 99 18.74 -0.69 -11.27
N SER A 100 19.91 -1.08 -10.79
CA SER A 100 20.96 -1.64 -11.66
C SER A 100 20.48 -2.92 -12.37
N ALA A 101 21.11 -3.25 -13.51
CA ALA A 101 20.81 -4.48 -14.23
C ALA A 101 21.02 -5.72 -13.36
N ASP A 102 22.11 -5.74 -12.56
CA ASP A 102 22.44 -6.84 -11.65
C ASP A 102 21.36 -7.02 -10.57
N ALA A 103 20.87 -5.91 -9.98
CA ALA A 103 19.81 -5.98 -8.97
C ALA A 103 18.47 -6.46 -9.57
N ARG A 104 18.14 -6.05 -10.80
CA ARG A 104 16.95 -6.56 -11.51
C ARG A 104 17.09 -8.05 -11.85
N GLY A 105 18.27 -8.46 -12.36
CA GLY A 105 18.57 -9.85 -12.66
C GLY A 105 18.45 -10.75 -11.43
N LEU A 106 19.09 -10.37 -10.33
CA LEU A 106 18.99 -11.08 -9.05
C LEU A 106 17.54 -11.16 -8.56
N TYR A 107 16.79 -10.05 -8.62
CA TYR A 107 15.38 -10.07 -8.24
C TYR A 107 14.56 -11.06 -9.06
N GLN A 108 14.73 -11.08 -10.39
CA GLN A 108 14.01 -11.98 -11.28
C GLN A 108 14.38 -13.45 -11.04
N GLU A 109 15.66 -13.73 -10.82
CA GLU A 109 16.17 -15.06 -10.54
C GLU A 109 15.57 -15.61 -9.24
N VAL A 110 15.70 -14.87 -8.14
CA VAL A 110 15.16 -15.28 -6.83
C VAL A 110 13.62 -15.34 -6.85
N ALA A 111 12.96 -14.39 -7.50
CA ALA A 111 11.49 -14.34 -7.54
C ALA A 111 10.85 -15.49 -8.33
N ARG A 112 11.61 -16.11 -9.26
CA ARG A 112 11.11 -17.22 -10.08
C ARG A 112 10.76 -18.44 -9.24
N ASP A 113 11.61 -18.76 -8.27
CA ASP A 113 11.51 -19.98 -7.46
C ASP A 113 11.04 -19.70 -6.04
N SER A 114 10.62 -18.46 -5.77
CA SER A 114 10.19 -18.03 -4.44
C SER A 114 8.67 -17.97 -4.29
N VAL A 115 8.21 -18.16 -3.07
CA VAL A 115 6.80 -18.06 -2.67
C VAL A 115 6.37 -16.60 -2.65
N ARG A 116 5.16 -16.31 -3.12
CA ARG A 116 4.52 -15.01 -3.02
C ARG A 116 3.54 -14.96 -1.86
N LEU A 117 3.23 -13.77 -1.37
CA LEU A 117 2.25 -13.64 -0.28
C LEU A 117 0.90 -14.27 -0.66
N GLY A 118 0.46 -14.11 -1.92
CA GLY A 118 -0.78 -14.69 -2.43
C GLY A 118 -0.84 -16.22 -2.44
N ASP A 119 0.31 -16.91 -2.40
CA ASP A 119 0.38 -18.38 -2.35
C ASP A 119 0.11 -18.91 -0.94
N VAL A 120 0.29 -18.08 0.09
CA VAL A 120 0.20 -18.49 1.50
C VAL A 120 -0.85 -17.71 2.29
N ALA A 121 -1.43 -16.67 1.71
CA ALA A 121 -2.46 -15.84 2.36
C ALA A 121 -3.36 -15.14 1.35
N ARG A 122 -4.58 -14.85 1.79
CA ARG A 122 -5.47 -13.89 1.10
C ARG A 122 -5.29 -12.52 1.72
N VAL A 123 -5.21 -11.50 0.87
CA VAL A 123 -5.14 -10.10 1.30
C VAL A 123 -6.38 -9.39 0.80
N GLY A 124 -7.07 -8.72 1.70
CA GLY A 124 -8.26 -7.91 1.40
C GLY A 124 -8.22 -6.57 2.12
N ILE A 125 -9.18 -5.72 1.81
CA ILE A 125 -9.41 -4.49 2.56
C ILE A 125 -10.27 -4.80 3.79
N GLY A 126 -10.09 -4.04 4.87
CA GLY A 126 -10.99 -4.07 6.01
C GLY A 126 -12.39 -3.50 5.67
N TYR A 127 -13.32 -3.60 6.61
CA TYR A 127 -14.69 -3.12 6.43
C TYR A 127 -14.79 -1.62 6.23
N VAL A 128 -15.89 -1.18 5.60
CA VAL A 128 -16.21 0.23 5.39
C VAL A 128 -17.46 0.59 6.15
N THR A 129 -17.34 1.47 7.16
CA THR A 129 -18.51 1.91 7.94
C THR A 129 -19.38 2.90 7.18
N GLY A 130 -18.76 3.81 6.44
CA GLY A 130 -19.42 4.99 5.86
C GLY A 130 -19.54 6.17 6.81
N ALA A 131 -19.38 5.94 8.13
CA ALA A 131 -19.40 6.96 9.18
C ALA A 131 -18.50 6.50 10.34
N ASN A 132 -17.19 6.60 10.15
CA ASN A 132 -16.22 6.02 11.08
C ASN A 132 -16.38 6.53 12.51
N ASP A 133 -16.58 7.82 12.71
CA ASP A 133 -16.67 8.40 14.07
C ASP A 133 -17.97 8.06 14.77
N PHE A 134 -19.02 7.69 14.03
CA PHE A 134 -20.27 7.18 14.59
C PHE A 134 -20.17 5.72 15.01
N PHE A 135 -19.55 4.88 14.18
CA PHE A 135 -19.49 3.43 14.44
C PHE A 135 -18.32 3.01 15.34
N HIS A 136 -17.31 3.87 15.54
CA HIS A 136 -16.19 3.57 16.44
C HIS A 136 -16.28 4.42 17.70
N LEU A 137 -16.70 3.79 18.78
CA LEU A 137 -16.92 4.46 20.06
C LEU A 137 -15.63 4.41 20.91
N ARG A 138 -15.53 5.43 21.76
CA ARG A 138 -14.70 5.39 22.96
C ARG A 138 -15.37 4.55 24.04
N PRO A 139 -14.62 3.89 24.92
CA PRO A 139 -15.22 3.24 26.10
C PRO A 139 -16.14 4.17 26.91
N SER A 140 -15.71 5.39 27.17
CA SER A 140 -16.50 6.41 27.89
C SER A 140 -17.80 6.78 27.18
N GLU A 141 -17.78 6.91 25.86
CA GLU A 141 -18.97 7.21 25.05
C GLU A 141 -19.98 6.06 25.11
N ALA A 142 -19.49 4.82 24.98
CA ALA A 142 -20.35 3.65 25.08
C ALA A 142 -21.03 3.52 26.45
N GLU A 143 -20.27 3.76 27.53
CA GLU A 143 -20.77 3.76 28.89
C GLU A 143 -21.83 4.85 29.10
N GLN A 144 -21.54 6.07 28.66
CA GLN A 144 -22.47 7.21 28.73
C GLN A 144 -23.78 6.93 27.98
N GLN A 145 -23.73 6.22 26.86
CA GLN A 145 -24.88 5.84 26.05
C GLN A 145 -25.59 4.59 26.60
N GLY A 146 -25.02 3.91 27.60
CA GLY A 146 -25.51 2.63 28.13
C GLY A 146 -25.41 1.47 27.13
N ILE A 147 -24.45 1.55 26.19
CA ILE A 147 -24.18 0.50 25.19
C ILE A 147 -23.34 -0.58 25.83
N SER A 148 -23.82 -1.83 25.78
CA SER A 148 -23.10 -2.96 26.38
C SER A 148 -21.80 -3.27 25.65
N GLY A 149 -20.76 -3.64 26.43
CA GLY A 149 -19.42 -3.94 25.91
C GLY A 149 -19.36 -5.17 25.00
N ASP A 150 -20.33 -6.07 25.05
CA ASP A 150 -20.43 -7.24 24.14
C ASP A 150 -20.78 -6.86 22.69
N LEU A 151 -21.32 -5.64 22.48
CA LEU A 151 -21.59 -5.08 21.16
C LEU A 151 -20.37 -4.33 20.58
N LEU A 152 -19.30 -4.22 21.36
CA LEU A 152 -18.10 -3.46 21.00
C LEU A 152 -16.94 -4.40 20.63
N HIS A 153 -16.57 -4.40 19.37
CA HIS A 153 -15.43 -5.16 18.87
C HIS A 153 -14.17 -4.29 18.79
N PRO A 154 -13.01 -4.75 19.33
CA PRO A 154 -11.77 -4.01 19.17
C PRO A 154 -11.41 -3.90 17.69
N ALA A 155 -11.05 -2.69 17.26
CA ALA A 155 -10.88 -2.38 15.85
C ALA A 155 -9.58 -1.60 15.56
N VAL A 156 -8.85 -2.04 14.55
CA VAL A 156 -7.71 -1.32 13.98
C VAL A 156 -8.24 -0.29 12.99
N ARG A 157 -8.23 0.98 13.37
CA ARG A 157 -8.80 2.06 12.56
C ARG A 157 -7.86 2.58 11.46
N ASN A 158 -6.55 2.47 11.68
CA ASN A 158 -5.54 2.97 10.73
C ASN A 158 -4.17 2.33 10.98
N GLY A 159 -3.22 2.57 10.06
CA GLY A 159 -1.87 2.02 10.14
C GLY A 159 -1.04 2.46 11.36
N LYS A 160 -1.42 3.56 12.05
CA LYS A 160 -0.71 4.01 13.26
C LYS A 160 -0.81 3.00 14.42
N ALA A 161 -1.84 2.15 14.40
CA ALA A 161 -2.03 1.07 15.38
C ALA A 161 -1.13 -0.15 15.10
N LEU A 162 -0.54 -0.26 13.91
CA LEU A 162 0.31 -1.37 13.50
C LEU A 162 1.74 -1.18 14.02
N ARG A 163 1.91 -1.27 15.34
CA ARG A 163 3.20 -1.15 16.01
C ARG A 163 3.65 -2.51 16.55
N GLY A 164 4.94 -2.81 16.40
CA GLY A 164 5.49 -4.09 16.85
C GLY A 164 5.04 -5.28 15.99
N ARG A 165 5.08 -6.48 16.55
CA ARG A 165 4.81 -7.73 15.82
C ARG A 165 3.40 -8.27 15.98
N ALA A 166 2.67 -7.84 17.00
CA ALA A 166 1.32 -8.33 17.27
C ALA A 166 0.44 -7.28 17.96
N ILE A 167 -0.85 -7.30 17.64
CA ILE A 167 -1.88 -6.68 18.45
C ILE A 167 -2.37 -7.74 19.42
N THR A 168 -2.18 -7.49 20.71
CA THR A 168 -2.50 -8.40 21.81
C THR A 168 -3.65 -7.86 22.66
N TRP A 169 -4.20 -8.67 23.54
CA TRP A 169 -5.19 -8.21 24.54
C TRP A 169 -4.63 -7.10 25.45
N ALA A 170 -3.32 -7.08 25.71
CA ALA A 170 -2.69 -5.95 26.43
C ALA A 170 -2.75 -4.65 25.61
N THR A 171 -2.63 -4.72 24.29
CA THR A 171 -2.81 -3.58 23.39
C THR A 171 -4.26 -3.06 23.46
N VAL A 172 -5.23 -3.95 23.39
CA VAL A 172 -6.67 -3.61 23.49
C VAL A 172 -6.99 -3.03 24.86
N ALA A 173 -6.44 -3.60 25.93
CA ALA A 173 -6.59 -3.06 27.30
C ALA A 173 -5.98 -1.64 27.42
N SER A 174 -4.87 -1.39 26.73
CA SER A 174 -4.28 -0.04 26.64
C SER A 174 -5.19 0.94 25.91
N TRP A 175 -5.80 0.54 24.76
CA TRP A 175 -6.77 1.37 24.08
C TRP A 175 -7.96 1.72 24.97
N ARG A 176 -8.46 0.76 25.74
CA ARG A 176 -9.56 0.99 26.69
C ARG A 176 -9.18 1.95 27.81
N ARG A 177 -7.99 1.79 28.43
CA ARG A 177 -7.51 2.68 29.48
C ARG A 177 -7.28 4.13 29.02
N HIS A 178 -6.84 4.30 27.77
CA HIS A 178 -6.60 5.63 27.19
C HIS A 178 -7.82 6.16 26.42
N ASP A 179 -8.98 5.57 26.66
CA ASP A 179 -10.25 5.97 26.06
C ASP A 179 -10.17 6.19 24.54
N GLN A 180 -9.51 5.28 23.83
CA GLN A 180 -9.34 5.42 22.37
C GLN A 180 -10.60 4.97 21.64
N PRO A 181 -11.01 5.64 20.52
CA PRO A 181 -12.18 5.28 19.73
C PRO A 181 -11.90 4.08 18.83
N ASN A 182 -11.44 2.99 19.41
CA ASN A 182 -11.00 1.78 18.71
C ASN A 182 -11.96 0.59 18.96
N PHE A 183 -13.24 0.87 19.16
CA PHE A 183 -14.26 -0.16 19.42
C PHE A 183 -15.42 0.00 18.44
N LEU A 184 -15.50 -0.91 17.46
CA LEU A 184 -16.58 -0.94 16.50
C LEU A 184 -17.89 -1.35 17.19
N LEU A 185 -18.92 -0.52 17.09
CA LEU A 185 -20.29 -0.93 17.41
C LEU A 185 -20.75 -1.91 16.31
N ARG A 186 -20.73 -3.20 16.65
CA ARG A 186 -21.06 -4.29 15.72
C ARG A 186 -22.48 -4.77 16.00
N LEU A 187 -23.39 -4.40 15.13
CA LEU A 187 -24.79 -4.80 15.14
C LEU A 187 -25.04 -5.83 14.04
N THR A 188 -25.90 -6.81 14.33
CA THR A 188 -26.27 -7.85 13.36
C THR A 188 -27.73 -7.70 12.97
N ASP A 189 -28.05 -8.05 11.74
CA ASP A 189 -29.42 -8.09 11.28
C ASP A 189 -30.24 -9.18 12.00
N GLY A 190 -31.55 -8.96 12.13
CA GLY A 190 -32.48 -9.94 12.71
C GLY A 190 -32.44 -10.06 14.24
N ARG A 191 -31.60 -9.29 14.96
CA ARG A 191 -31.61 -9.24 16.42
C ARG A 191 -32.38 -8.03 16.92
N GLU A 192 -33.14 -8.22 18.01
CA GLU A 192 -33.78 -7.11 18.71
C GLU A 192 -32.67 -6.20 19.28
N LEU A 193 -32.76 -4.90 18.95
CA LEU A 193 -31.77 -3.93 19.41
C LEU A 193 -32.13 -3.50 20.87
N PRO A 194 -31.13 -3.47 21.78
CA PRO A 194 -31.31 -2.89 23.10
C PRO A 194 -31.80 -1.44 23.04
N ALA A 195 -32.59 -1.01 24.03
CA ALA A 195 -33.16 0.34 24.07
C ALA A 195 -32.05 1.43 23.98
N ALA A 196 -30.92 1.23 24.61
CA ALA A 196 -29.78 2.15 24.55
C ALA A 196 -29.22 2.27 23.10
N VAL A 197 -29.10 1.17 22.39
CA VAL A 197 -28.65 1.16 20.98
C VAL A 197 -29.66 1.87 20.09
N ARG A 198 -30.98 1.62 20.27
CA ARG A 198 -32.02 2.32 19.52
C ARG A 198 -31.90 3.83 19.71
N ARG A 199 -31.80 4.32 20.97
CA ARG A 199 -31.61 5.75 21.26
C ARG A 199 -30.33 6.30 20.58
N TYR A 200 -29.24 5.55 20.62
CA TYR A 200 -28.01 5.96 19.98
C TYR A 200 -28.16 6.10 18.46
N LEU A 201 -28.81 5.13 17.79
CA LEU A 201 -29.10 5.18 16.36
C LEU A 201 -30.02 6.34 15.97
N ASP A 202 -30.96 6.74 16.87
CA ASP A 202 -31.89 7.84 16.67
C ASP A 202 -31.32 9.21 17.09
N SER A 203 -30.08 9.25 17.60
CA SER A 203 -29.38 10.49 17.95
C SER A 203 -29.09 11.36 16.72
N GLN A 204 -28.67 12.61 16.93
CA GLN A 204 -28.24 13.47 15.82
C GLN A 204 -27.11 12.80 15.02
N GLY A 205 -26.09 12.25 15.70
CA GLY A 205 -25.01 11.51 15.06
C GLY A 205 -25.49 10.32 14.23
N GLY A 206 -26.51 9.59 14.69
CA GLY A 206 -27.14 8.49 13.95
C GLY A 206 -27.86 8.96 12.69
N ARG A 207 -28.62 10.06 12.79
CA ARG A 207 -29.28 10.69 11.63
C ARG A 207 -28.26 11.14 10.60
N ASP A 208 -27.17 11.78 11.02
CA ASP A 208 -26.10 12.23 10.13
C ASP A 208 -25.36 11.04 9.47
N ALA A 209 -25.03 10.01 10.26
CA ALA A 209 -24.42 8.78 9.74
C ALA A 209 -25.28 8.10 8.67
N ARG A 210 -26.59 8.04 8.88
CA ARG A 210 -27.55 7.43 7.95
C ARG A 210 -27.59 8.14 6.58
N THR A 211 -27.25 9.44 6.50
CA THR A 211 -27.20 10.18 5.24
C THR A 211 -25.97 9.84 4.39
N SER A 212 -24.93 9.26 4.98
CA SER A 212 -23.71 8.90 4.26
C SER A 212 -23.99 7.90 3.15
N TYR A 213 -23.22 7.98 2.05
CA TYR A 213 -23.43 7.15 0.88
C TYR A 213 -23.49 5.65 1.22
N LYS A 214 -22.56 5.15 2.04
CA LYS A 214 -22.52 3.73 2.39
C LYS A 214 -23.67 3.30 3.29
N CYS A 215 -24.08 4.14 4.26
CA CYS A 215 -25.16 3.79 5.17
C CYS A 215 -26.52 3.79 4.47
N ARG A 216 -26.84 4.82 3.67
CA ARG A 216 -28.13 4.89 2.96
C ARG A 216 -28.34 3.79 1.92
N ASN A 217 -27.25 3.13 1.45
CA ASN A 217 -27.31 2.03 0.49
C ASN A 217 -27.22 0.64 1.17
N ARG A 218 -27.49 0.55 2.47
CA ARG A 218 -27.55 -0.70 3.25
C ARG A 218 -28.93 -0.90 3.87
N THR A 219 -29.28 -2.17 4.04
CA THR A 219 -30.50 -2.56 4.77
C THR A 219 -30.15 -3.73 5.69
N PRO A 220 -30.21 -3.52 7.03
CA PRO A 220 -30.42 -2.25 7.75
C PRO A 220 -29.19 -1.32 7.64
N TRP A 221 -29.41 0.00 7.67
CA TRP A 221 -28.38 0.99 7.46
C TRP A 221 -27.24 0.96 8.49
N TYR A 222 -27.52 0.47 9.68
CA TYR A 222 -26.59 0.41 10.82
C TYR A 222 -25.75 -0.89 10.85
N VAL A 223 -26.03 -1.87 10.02
CA VAL A 223 -25.24 -3.10 9.94
C VAL A 223 -24.02 -2.85 9.06
N VAL A 224 -22.83 -2.90 9.64
CA VAL A 224 -21.57 -2.79 8.89
C VAL A 224 -21.24 -4.16 8.28
N PRO A 225 -21.20 -4.26 6.96
CA PRO A 225 -20.91 -5.53 6.28
C PRO A 225 -19.41 -5.87 6.32
N ASP A 226 -19.09 -7.11 5.94
CA ASP A 226 -17.72 -7.60 5.71
C ASP A 226 -16.77 -7.47 6.91
N VAL A 227 -17.33 -7.42 8.11
CA VAL A 227 -16.55 -7.39 9.36
C VAL A 227 -16.01 -8.78 9.65
N THR A 228 -14.73 -8.98 9.42
CA THR A 228 -14.03 -10.26 9.61
C THR A 228 -12.87 -10.11 10.59
N GLU A 229 -12.54 -11.20 11.29
CA GLU A 229 -11.35 -11.30 12.13
C GLU A 229 -10.22 -11.94 11.32
N PRO A 230 -9.22 -11.17 10.89
CA PRO A 230 -8.08 -11.70 10.15
C PRO A 230 -7.05 -12.35 11.08
N ASP A 231 -6.12 -13.09 10.50
CA ASP A 231 -4.96 -13.65 11.23
C ASP A 231 -3.85 -12.58 11.42
N ALA A 232 -3.80 -11.60 10.53
CA ALA A 232 -2.87 -10.48 10.61
C ALA A 232 -3.39 -9.24 9.87
N PHE A 233 -2.69 -8.12 10.11
CA PHE A 233 -2.90 -6.85 9.45
C PHE A 233 -1.65 -6.46 8.66
N LEU A 234 -1.84 -5.89 7.47
CA LEU A 234 -0.77 -5.36 6.63
C LEU A 234 -1.00 -3.87 6.40
N SER A 235 0.06 -3.08 6.47
CA SER A 235 -0.01 -1.66 6.17
C SER A 235 -0.46 -1.41 4.74
N TYR A 236 -1.51 -0.63 4.56
CA TYR A 236 -1.97 -0.16 3.25
C TYR A 236 -1.04 0.91 2.68
N MET A 237 -0.68 1.90 3.51
CA MET A 237 0.31 2.93 3.19
C MET A 237 1.40 2.94 4.25
N SER A 238 2.65 3.11 3.83
CA SER A 238 3.81 3.13 4.72
C SER A 238 4.84 4.17 4.27
N GLY A 239 5.31 4.98 5.19
CA GLY A 239 6.48 5.85 4.97
C GLY A 239 7.81 5.07 5.05
N GLY A 240 7.80 3.91 5.68
CA GLY A 240 8.92 2.99 5.79
C GLY A 240 8.65 1.65 5.08
N THR A 241 9.06 0.57 5.73
CA THR A 241 8.70 -0.80 5.32
C THR A 241 7.24 -1.07 5.70
N PRO A 242 6.43 -1.64 4.80
CA PRO A 242 5.10 -2.10 5.17
C PRO A 242 5.14 -3.13 6.31
N CYS A 243 4.34 -2.91 7.36
CA CYS A 243 4.31 -3.76 8.54
C CYS A 243 3.29 -4.90 8.37
N LEU A 244 3.71 -6.11 8.71
CA LEU A 244 2.83 -7.28 8.86
C LEU A 244 2.71 -7.62 10.37
N VAL A 245 1.54 -7.40 10.95
CA VAL A 245 1.29 -7.46 12.39
C VAL A 245 0.26 -8.55 12.70
N ALA A 246 0.61 -9.50 13.54
CA ALA A 246 -0.27 -10.61 13.94
C ALA A 246 -1.49 -10.09 14.74
N ASN A 247 -2.64 -10.70 14.53
CA ASN A 247 -3.85 -10.45 15.31
C ASN A 247 -4.00 -11.50 16.42
N GLN A 248 -3.69 -11.12 17.65
CA GLN A 248 -3.79 -12.01 18.83
C GLN A 248 -4.91 -11.55 19.80
N ALA A 249 -5.78 -10.65 19.34
CA ALA A 249 -6.83 -10.08 20.16
C ALA A 249 -8.18 -10.00 19.45
N SER A 250 -8.38 -10.86 18.45
CA SER A 250 -9.63 -10.92 17.66
C SER A 250 -10.11 -9.55 17.17
N CYS A 251 -9.16 -8.67 16.85
CA CYS A 251 -9.47 -7.34 16.33
C CYS A 251 -9.98 -7.45 14.89
N VAL A 252 -10.88 -6.53 14.53
CA VAL A 252 -11.31 -6.28 13.16
C VAL A 252 -10.61 -5.02 12.62
N ALA A 253 -10.68 -4.71 11.31
CA ALA A 253 -10.01 -3.53 10.78
C ALA A 253 -10.85 -2.77 9.76
N THR A 254 -10.70 -1.44 9.76
CA THR A 254 -11.25 -0.59 8.70
C THR A 254 -10.47 -0.75 7.39
N ASN A 255 -11.04 -0.25 6.30
CA ASN A 255 -10.41 -0.24 4.97
C ASN A 255 -9.11 0.61 4.87
N SER A 256 -8.70 1.29 5.93
CA SER A 256 -7.39 1.96 6.02
C SER A 256 -6.23 1.01 6.31
N VAL A 257 -6.54 -0.28 6.50
CA VAL A 257 -5.59 -1.35 6.81
C VAL A 257 -6.00 -2.59 6.03
N HIS A 258 -5.04 -3.32 5.49
CA HIS A 258 -5.34 -4.61 4.88
C HIS A 258 -5.51 -5.70 5.93
N VAL A 259 -6.45 -6.59 5.65
CA VAL A 259 -6.68 -7.81 6.41
C VAL A 259 -6.02 -8.99 5.70
N VAL A 260 -5.29 -9.80 6.45
CA VAL A 260 -4.54 -10.95 5.93
C VAL A 260 -5.12 -12.22 6.56
N LYS A 261 -5.61 -13.12 5.73
CA LYS A 261 -6.09 -14.44 6.14
C LYS A 261 -5.16 -15.51 5.61
N LEU A 262 -4.54 -16.27 6.49
CA LEU A 262 -3.59 -17.31 6.14
C LEU A 262 -4.28 -18.47 5.42
N ALA A 263 -3.59 -19.09 4.48
CA ALA A 263 -4.00 -20.38 3.93
C ALA A 263 -3.84 -21.47 4.99
N GLU A 264 -4.55 -22.57 4.81
CA GLU A 264 -4.49 -23.71 5.72
C GLU A 264 -3.05 -24.21 5.92
N GLY A 265 -2.69 -24.53 7.16
CA GLY A 265 -1.35 -25.01 7.51
C GLY A 265 -0.25 -23.93 7.55
N GLN A 266 -0.56 -22.66 7.25
CA GLN A 266 0.41 -21.59 7.33
C GLN A 266 0.53 -21.01 8.75
N SER A 267 1.73 -20.50 9.07
CA SER A 267 2.03 -19.91 10.38
C SER A 267 2.35 -18.43 10.25
N ILE A 268 1.65 -17.60 11.02
CA ILE A 268 1.91 -16.14 11.06
C ILE A 268 3.34 -15.84 11.51
N THR A 269 3.88 -16.55 12.47
CA THR A 269 5.26 -16.36 12.95
C THR A 269 6.28 -16.66 11.85
N ARG A 270 6.05 -17.71 11.05
CA ARG A 270 6.91 -18.03 9.91
C ARG A 270 6.80 -16.98 8.82
N LEU A 271 5.58 -16.54 8.51
CA LEU A 271 5.32 -15.48 7.54
C LEU A 271 5.98 -14.16 7.96
N GLN A 272 5.89 -13.76 9.23
CA GLN A 272 6.55 -12.55 9.73
C GLN A 272 8.08 -12.60 9.63
N ARG A 273 8.70 -13.75 9.90
CA ARG A 273 10.16 -13.91 9.71
C ARG A 273 10.55 -13.74 8.24
N ALA A 274 9.77 -14.32 7.34
CA ALA A 274 9.99 -14.16 5.91
C ALA A 274 9.75 -12.71 5.44
N TRP A 275 8.74 -12.05 6.02
CA TRP A 275 8.40 -10.65 5.72
C TRP A 275 9.52 -9.67 6.08
N ASP A 276 10.23 -9.91 7.16
CA ASP A 276 11.29 -9.02 7.67
C ASP A 276 12.63 -9.15 6.90
N THR A 277 12.70 -9.99 5.87
CA THR A 277 13.93 -10.15 5.07
C THR A 277 14.17 -8.96 4.13
N PRO A 278 15.44 -8.59 3.86
CA PRO A 278 15.75 -7.52 2.90
C PRO A 278 15.16 -7.77 1.52
N PHE A 279 15.12 -9.03 1.06
CA PHE A 279 14.55 -9.37 -0.23
C PHE A 279 13.03 -9.09 -0.29
N THR A 280 12.28 -9.45 0.76
CA THR A 280 10.86 -9.11 0.84
C THR A 280 10.63 -7.59 0.88
N GLN A 281 11.50 -6.85 1.57
CA GLN A 281 11.46 -5.39 1.55
C GLN A 281 11.69 -4.82 0.14
N LEU A 282 12.66 -5.38 -0.60
CA LEU A 282 12.87 -5.03 -2.01
C LEU A 282 11.63 -5.35 -2.84
N SER A 283 11.02 -6.52 -2.62
CA SER A 283 9.81 -6.91 -3.33
C SER A 283 8.62 -5.96 -3.02
N CYS A 284 8.48 -5.50 -1.79
CA CYS A 284 7.49 -4.47 -1.46
C CYS A 284 7.74 -3.17 -2.25
N GLU A 285 8.99 -2.74 -2.39
CA GLU A 285 9.35 -1.55 -3.16
C GLU A 285 9.13 -1.72 -4.67
N VAL A 286 9.33 -2.91 -5.20
CA VAL A 286 9.11 -3.24 -6.62
C VAL A 286 7.64 -3.35 -6.95
N GLU A 287 6.86 -4.02 -6.10
CA GLU A 287 5.43 -4.26 -6.34
C GLU A 287 4.54 -3.10 -5.91
N GLY A 288 4.94 -2.35 -4.88
CA GLY A 288 4.14 -1.28 -4.32
C GLY A 288 4.17 0.00 -5.17
N HIS A 289 3.11 0.78 -5.02
CA HIS A 289 2.90 2.05 -5.70
C HIS A 289 3.46 3.21 -4.87
N PRO A 290 4.51 3.91 -5.33
CA PRO A 290 5.00 5.09 -4.65
C PRO A 290 4.02 6.25 -4.81
N LEU A 291 3.73 6.90 -3.71
CA LEU A 291 2.95 8.14 -3.67
C LEU A 291 3.87 9.32 -3.32
N GLY A 292 3.41 10.51 -3.60
CA GLY A 292 4.09 11.73 -3.17
C GLY A 292 4.33 11.76 -1.65
N GLY A 293 5.40 12.47 -1.24
CA GLY A 293 5.77 12.56 0.19
C GLY A 293 6.43 11.30 0.76
N GLY A 294 6.95 10.42 -0.08
CA GLY A 294 7.71 9.25 0.34
C GLY A 294 6.88 8.06 0.81
N LEU A 295 5.57 8.05 0.58
CA LEU A 295 4.71 6.94 0.94
C LEU A 295 4.78 5.82 -0.10
N LEU A 296 4.78 4.58 0.38
CA LEU A 296 4.55 3.38 -0.41
C LEU A 296 3.15 2.86 -0.11
N LYS A 297 2.35 2.71 -1.14
CA LYS A 297 1.04 2.10 -1.10
C LYS A 297 1.13 0.67 -1.64
N LEU A 298 0.55 -0.29 -0.95
CA LEU A 298 0.36 -1.64 -1.44
C LEU A 298 -1.14 -1.88 -1.62
N GLU A 299 -1.63 -1.92 -2.84
CA GLU A 299 -3.00 -2.41 -3.10
C GLU A 299 -3.06 -3.93 -2.86
N PRO A 300 -4.23 -4.52 -2.56
CA PRO A 300 -4.34 -5.96 -2.34
C PRO A 300 -3.75 -6.79 -3.50
N GLY A 301 -4.00 -6.37 -4.75
CA GLY A 301 -3.44 -7.01 -5.95
C GLY A 301 -1.92 -6.86 -6.09
N GLU A 302 -1.31 -5.87 -5.47
CA GLU A 302 0.15 -5.69 -5.38
C GLU A 302 0.73 -6.49 -4.23
N ALA A 303 0.08 -6.45 -3.08
CA ALA A 303 0.50 -7.17 -1.89
C ALA A 303 0.61 -8.69 -2.12
N VAL A 304 -0.35 -9.29 -2.84
CA VAL A 304 -0.31 -10.73 -3.14
C VAL A 304 0.85 -11.13 -4.06
N ARG A 305 1.43 -10.19 -4.82
CA ARG A 305 2.60 -10.44 -5.67
C ARG A 305 3.93 -10.32 -4.94
N VAL A 306 3.95 -9.75 -3.74
CA VAL A 306 5.17 -9.60 -2.94
C VAL A 306 5.81 -10.97 -2.71
N VAL A 307 7.08 -11.10 -3.12
CA VAL A 307 7.90 -12.29 -2.88
C VAL A 307 8.33 -12.29 -1.42
N ILE A 308 8.08 -13.39 -0.72
CA ILE A 308 8.37 -13.53 0.70
C ILE A 308 9.53 -14.49 0.96
N GLY A 309 10.47 -14.06 1.80
CA GLY A 309 11.55 -14.91 2.29
C GLY A 309 12.49 -15.42 1.20
N GLY A 310 12.61 -14.70 0.08
CA GLY A 310 13.49 -15.10 -1.02
C GLY A 310 14.86 -15.50 -0.48
N LYS A 311 15.28 -16.72 -0.78
CA LYS A 311 16.62 -17.20 -0.42
C LYS A 311 17.62 -16.54 -1.35
N THR A 312 18.18 -15.43 -0.93
CA THR A 312 19.50 -15.04 -1.40
C THR A 312 20.49 -16.00 -0.72
N ASP A 313 21.41 -16.55 -1.48
CA ASP A 313 22.55 -17.23 -0.87
C ASP A 313 23.21 -16.17 0.02
N GLN A 314 23.21 -16.38 1.35
CA GLN A 314 23.62 -15.39 2.36
C GLN A 314 25.11 -15.01 2.28
N ARG A 315 25.65 -15.02 1.09
CA ARG A 315 26.98 -14.53 0.80
C ARG A 315 26.91 -13.00 0.68
N SER A 316 27.74 -12.39 1.45
CA SER A 316 27.89 -10.95 1.68
C SER A 316 27.72 -10.00 0.47
N ALA A 317 27.80 -10.47 -0.78
CA ALA A 317 27.67 -9.68 -2.00
C ALA A 317 26.21 -9.50 -2.44
N GLU A 318 25.40 -10.59 -2.47
CA GLU A 318 23.98 -10.52 -2.86
C GLU A 318 23.16 -9.75 -1.85
N ASP A 319 23.37 -9.99 -0.54
CA ASP A 319 22.70 -9.22 0.51
C ASP A 319 23.00 -7.74 0.43
N ARG A 320 24.27 -7.36 0.15
CA ARG A 320 24.63 -5.95 -0.09
C ARG A 320 23.93 -5.37 -1.29
N LEU A 321 23.84 -6.14 -2.39
CA LEU A 321 23.15 -5.70 -3.61
C LEU A 321 21.65 -5.48 -3.33
N VAL A 322 21.00 -6.40 -2.62
CA VAL A 322 19.58 -6.27 -2.23
C VAL A 322 19.37 -5.06 -1.32
N GLN A 323 20.20 -4.87 -0.28
CA GLN A 323 20.11 -3.72 0.62
C GLN A 323 20.32 -2.40 -0.13
N HIS A 324 21.28 -2.35 -1.05
CA HIS A 324 21.50 -1.19 -1.90
C HIS A 324 20.28 -0.93 -2.81
N ALA A 325 19.71 -1.97 -3.38
CA ALA A 325 18.50 -1.87 -4.20
C ALA A 325 17.30 -1.33 -3.40
N VAL A 326 17.09 -1.81 -2.16
CA VAL A 326 16.05 -1.26 -1.25
C VAL A 326 16.30 0.22 -0.99
N SER A 327 17.53 0.61 -0.65
CA SER A 327 17.90 2.00 -0.41
C SER A 327 17.64 2.87 -1.66
N THR A 328 18.05 2.40 -2.84
CA THR A 328 17.81 3.08 -4.11
C THR A 328 16.32 3.31 -4.36
N MET A 329 15.49 2.30 -4.21
CA MET A 329 14.05 2.42 -4.43
C MET A 329 13.38 3.38 -3.44
N ARG A 330 13.82 3.37 -2.18
CA ARG A 330 13.35 4.32 -1.15
C ARG A 330 13.77 5.75 -1.47
N GLN A 331 14.99 5.97 -1.91
CA GLN A 331 15.45 7.28 -2.36
C GLN A 331 14.58 7.82 -3.50
N TRP A 332 14.14 6.95 -4.42
CA TRP A 332 13.27 7.33 -5.54
C TRP A 332 11.83 7.64 -5.14
N ARG A 333 11.41 7.39 -3.92
CA ARG A 333 10.14 7.87 -3.35
C ARG A 333 10.36 8.89 -2.22
N HIS A 334 11.53 9.53 -2.19
CA HIS A 334 11.90 10.57 -1.21
C HIS A 334 11.80 10.11 0.26
N TYR A 335 11.95 8.80 0.51
CA TYR A 335 12.02 8.29 1.88
C TYR A 335 13.36 8.68 2.52
N ALA A 336 13.32 9.58 3.51
CA ALA A 336 14.47 9.91 4.33
C ALA A 336 14.57 8.90 5.49
N GLU A 337 15.70 8.20 5.59
CA GLU A 337 16.01 7.42 6.78
C GLU A 337 16.18 8.40 7.95
N GLY A 338 15.26 8.37 8.90
CA GLY A 338 15.37 9.17 10.13
C GLY A 338 14.22 10.14 10.44
N SER A 339 13.27 10.34 9.58
CA SER A 339 12.00 11.02 9.95
C SER A 339 11.07 10.03 10.67
N ARG A 340 11.39 9.75 11.93
CA ARG A 340 10.51 9.03 12.86
C ARG A 340 9.71 10.01 13.71
#